data_f59e3b33ca44db0294c010b1dde08a64
#
_entry.id   f59e3b33ca44db0294c010b1dde08a64
#
_cell.length_a   1.000
_cell.length_b   1.000
_cell.length_c   1.000
_cell.angle_alpha   90.00
_cell.angle_beta   90.00
_cell.angle_gamma   90.00
#
_symmetry.space_group_name_H-M   'P 1'
#
loop_
_entity.id
_entity.type
_entity.pdbx_description
1 polymer ?
#
loop_
_entity_poly.entity_id
_entity_poly.type
_entity_poly.pdbx_seq_one_letter_code
_entity_poly.pdbx_strand_id
1 'polypeptide(L)'
;GAKYGATHTEVKGWHRKFYDLLASLKFLPNSPALMNANRPSGMLSACFVLPIEDSIEAIFETIKQTALIQKAGGGTGFSLDKLRPTGDRVASSGGTTSGPISFWRVFSETTDAIQQGAFRRGANMGMMSVEHPDILKFLHAKQNLKAFTNFNISVKITDDWMETLTTSGKSLNIVKNPRTQQRYLLPRRIDIASYTINDLHKLTGKQVLTSAQAGQFYTVSDIWETIIKCAANSGEPGVAFIDRINRDNPTPSLGRIEATNPCGEQPLLAFEACTLGSIDLAKFVAFTDGKADMDWPALAKTVKLAVRFLDNIIDVCNYPVRDTVRLAQGNRKIGLGVMGFADCLFLLKIPYDSQQGIEFGSTLMEFINKKAREASTELANSRGPFPNWNDSIWRTERHQKVRNASITCVAPTGTISIIANCSSGIE
;
A
#
# COMPACT_ATOMS: atom_id res chain seq x y z
N GLY A 1 12.99 5.36 25.26
CA GLY A 1 14.24 5.17 26.02
C GLY A 1 14.05 4.21 27.19
N ALA A 2 13.16 4.49 28.10
CA ALA A 2 12.95 3.66 29.29
C ALA A 2 12.61 2.19 28.98
N LYS A 3 11.83 1.93 27.95
CA LYS A 3 11.46 0.57 27.49
C LYS A 3 12.70 -0.31 27.20
N TYR A 4 13.82 0.28 26.83
CA TYR A 4 15.06 -0.44 26.46
C TYR A 4 16.21 -0.19 27.43
N GLY A 5 15.91 0.21 28.68
CA GLY A 5 16.90 0.39 29.74
C GLY A 5 17.85 1.57 29.56
N ALA A 6 17.52 2.54 28.70
CA ALA A 6 18.34 3.71 28.48
C ALA A 6 18.36 4.63 29.72
N THR A 7 19.53 5.11 30.10
CA THR A 7 19.72 6.12 31.15
C THR A 7 19.11 7.47 30.75
N HIS A 8 18.87 8.35 31.73
CA HIS A 8 18.36 9.69 31.45
C HIS A 8 19.29 10.50 30.52
N THR A 9 20.60 10.35 30.68
CA THR A 9 21.61 10.99 29.83
C THR A 9 21.54 10.47 28.38
N GLU A 10 21.39 9.16 28.20
CA GLU A 10 21.24 8.56 26.85
C GLU A 10 19.95 9.02 26.19
N VAL A 11 18.84 9.11 26.94
CA VAL A 11 17.56 9.64 26.42
C VAL A 11 17.72 11.09 25.96
N LYS A 12 18.36 11.95 26.74
CA LYS A 12 18.67 13.32 26.33
C LYS A 12 19.55 13.38 25.07
N GLY A 13 20.55 12.53 25.01
CA GLY A 13 21.41 12.40 23.80
C GLY A 13 20.65 12.02 22.56
N TRP A 14 19.70 11.06 22.66
CA TRP A 14 18.84 10.68 21.54
C TRP A 14 17.84 11.77 21.17
N HIS A 15 17.26 12.45 22.15
CA HIS A 15 16.38 13.60 21.91
C HIS A 15 17.09 14.66 21.06
N ARG A 16 18.33 15.03 21.41
CA ARG A 16 19.13 16.00 20.64
C ARG A 16 19.37 15.54 19.21
N LYS A 17 19.80 14.27 19.02
CA LYS A 17 20.05 13.71 17.68
C LYS A 17 18.80 13.74 16.81
N PHE A 18 17.63 13.39 17.36
CA PHE A 18 16.36 13.41 16.61
C PHE A 18 15.89 14.85 16.35
N TYR A 19 16.07 15.75 17.30
CA TYR A 19 15.80 17.17 17.10
C TYR A 19 16.63 17.74 15.95
N ASP A 20 17.94 17.51 15.95
CA ASP A 20 18.86 18.01 14.93
C ASP A 20 18.54 17.38 13.56
N LEU A 21 18.13 16.12 13.52
CA LEU A 21 17.71 15.41 12.30
C LEU A 21 16.48 16.08 11.67
N LEU A 22 15.46 16.39 12.46
CA LEU A 22 14.22 17.03 12.00
C LEU A 22 14.44 18.53 11.69
N ALA A 23 15.11 19.24 12.57
CA ALA A 23 15.35 20.68 12.43
C ALA A 23 16.22 21.03 11.21
N SER A 24 17.14 20.13 10.83
CA SER A 24 17.93 20.29 9.61
C SER A 24 17.18 19.96 8.32
N LEU A 25 15.92 19.48 8.41
CA LEU A 25 15.09 19.01 7.28
C LEU A 25 15.75 17.91 6.43
N LYS A 26 16.78 17.23 6.96
CA LYS A 26 17.42 16.10 6.30
C LYS A 26 16.56 14.85 6.24
N PHE A 27 15.59 14.76 7.16
CA PHE A 27 14.60 13.69 7.24
C PHE A 27 13.34 14.24 7.90
N LEU A 28 12.18 13.88 7.35
CA LEU A 28 10.89 14.12 7.98
C LEU A 28 10.07 12.82 8.05
N PRO A 29 9.40 12.54 9.18
CA PRO A 29 8.44 11.46 9.25
C PRO A 29 7.14 11.86 8.54
N ASN A 30 6.28 10.88 8.27
CA ASN A 30 4.96 11.09 7.68
C ASN A 30 4.12 12.10 8.45
N SER A 31 3.21 12.79 7.74
CA SER A 31 2.37 13.86 8.29
C SER A 31 1.66 13.51 9.60
N PRO A 32 1.04 12.30 9.79
CA PRO A 32 0.44 11.96 11.07
C PRO A 32 1.41 11.98 12.24
N ALA A 33 2.68 11.62 12.05
CA ALA A 33 3.68 11.71 13.11
C ALA A 33 3.95 13.17 13.51
N LEU A 34 4.06 14.08 12.53
CA LEU A 34 4.24 15.53 12.81
C LEU A 34 3.00 16.15 13.45
N MET A 35 1.81 15.77 13.01
CA MET A 35 0.55 16.36 13.43
C MET A 35 0.07 15.87 14.80
N ASN A 36 0.29 14.59 15.11
CA ASN A 36 -0.27 13.93 16.30
C ASN A 36 0.73 13.69 17.43
N ALA A 37 2.02 13.96 17.21
CA ALA A 37 3.00 13.84 18.27
C ALA A 37 2.62 14.74 19.47
N ASN A 38 2.64 14.15 20.66
CA ASN A 38 2.28 14.81 21.93
C ASN A 38 0.82 15.34 21.95
N ARG A 39 -0.08 14.78 21.13
CA ARG A 39 -1.52 15.07 21.18
C ARG A 39 -2.30 13.87 21.73
N PRO A 40 -3.54 14.07 22.22
CA PRO A 40 -4.35 12.99 22.81
C PRO A 40 -4.56 11.79 21.87
N SER A 41 -4.70 12.00 20.55
CA SER A 41 -4.84 10.90 19.60
C SER A 41 -3.59 10.02 19.53
N GLY A 42 -2.39 10.62 19.53
CA GLY A 42 -1.10 9.93 19.55
C GLY A 42 -0.89 8.90 18.43
N MET A 43 -1.72 8.90 17.41
CA MET A 43 -1.60 7.98 16.26
C MET A 43 -0.60 8.56 15.26
N LEU A 44 0.52 7.85 15.07
CA LEU A 44 1.71 8.35 14.35
C LEU A 44 1.94 7.62 13.01
N SER A 45 1.20 6.56 12.73
CA SER A 45 1.28 5.81 11.46
C SER A 45 0.36 6.41 10.40
N ALA A 46 0.75 6.27 9.13
CA ALA A 46 -0.01 6.83 8.01
C ALA A 46 -0.84 5.80 7.26
N CYS A 47 -0.36 4.56 7.18
CA CYS A 47 -0.83 3.54 6.24
C CYS A 47 -1.41 2.35 6.99
N PHE A 48 -2.61 1.92 6.59
CA PHE A 48 -3.33 0.79 7.19
C PHE A 48 -3.99 -0.04 6.11
N VAL A 49 -4.09 -1.35 6.34
CA VAL A 49 -4.93 -2.25 5.55
C VAL A 49 -5.90 -2.96 6.50
N LEU A 50 -7.17 -2.97 6.15
CA LEU A 50 -8.22 -3.64 6.91
C LEU A 50 -8.88 -4.73 6.06
N PRO A 51 -9.28 -5.88 6.63
CA PRO A 51 -10.00 -6.91 5.91
C PRO A 51 -11.46 -6.51 5.72
N ILE A 52 -12.08 -6.98 4.63
CA ILE A 52 -13.53 -6.97 4.47
C ILE A 52 -13.97 -8.42 4.27
N GLU A 53 -14.67 -8.98 5.25
CA GLU A 53 -15.26 -10.31 5.15
C GLU A 53 -16.71 -10.22 4.71
N ASP A 54 -17.25 -11.30 4.09
CA ASP A 54 -18.54 -11.33 3.41
C ASP A 54 -19.74 -11.53 4.39
N SER A 55 -19.85 -10.63 5.37
CA SER A 55 -21.01 -10.52 6.25
C SER A 55 -21.30 -9.06 6.60
N ILE A 56 -22.57 -8.75 6.91
CA ILE A 56 -22.97 -7.38 7.28
C ILE A 56 -22.20 -6.92 8.52
N GLU A 57 -22.08 -7.77 9.52
CA GLU A 57 -21.38 -7.47 10.77
C GLU A 57 -19.91 -7.11 10.50
N ALA A 58 -19.20 -7.91 9.69
CA ALA A 58 -17.80 -7.69 9.38
C ALA A 58 -17.60 -6.44 8.50
N ILE A 59 -18.47 -6.22 7.51
CA ILE A 59 -18.42 -5.01 6.65
C ILE A 59 -18.56 -3.75 7.52
N PHE A 60 -19.58 -3.69 8.38
CA PHE A 60 -19.82 -2.50 9.21
C PHE A 60 -18.80 -2.34 10.35
N GLU A 61 -18.23 -3.44 10.88
CA GLU A 61 -17.10 -3.35 11.79
C GLU A 61 -15.86 -2.74 11.08
N THR A 62 -15.58 -3.14 9.84
CA THR A 62 -14.50 -2.54 9.05
C THR A 62 -14.76 -1.05 8.73
N ILE A 63 -16.00 -0.66 8.45
CA ILE A 63 -16.39 0.76 8.27
C ILE A 63 -16.11 1.54 9.56
N LYS A 64 -16.51 1.04 10.71
CA LYS A 64 -16.23 1.64 12.02
C LYS A 64 -14.73 1.80 12.27
N GLN A 65 -13.94 0.76 12.02
CA GLN A 65 -12.49 0.78 12.18
C GLN A 65 -11.84 1.79 11.24
N THR A 66 -12.31 1.87 9.98
CA THR A 66 -11.90 2.88 9.00
C THR A 66 -12.15 4.28 9.55
N ALA A 67 -13.34 4.54 10.07
CA ALA A 67 -13.71 5.81 10.67
C ALA A 67 -12.77 6.23 11.81
N LEU A 68 -12.41 5.31 12.69
CA LEU A 68 -11.49 5.56 13.81
C LEU A 68 -10.06 5.88 13.32
N ILE A 69 -9.58 5.16 12.31
CA ILE A 69 -8.25 5.41 11.72
C ILE A 69 -8.22 6.77 11.01
N GLN A 70 -9.24 7.08 10.20
CA GLN A 70 -9.31 8.33 9.45
C GLN A 70 -9.48 9.54 10.35
N LYS A 71 -10.29 9.44 11.42
CA LYS A 71 -10.39 10.47 12.46
C LYS A 71 -9.02 10.83 13.04
N ALA A 72 -8.12 9.87 13.14
CA ALA A 72 -6.75 10.06 13.62
C ALA A 72 -5.76 10.46 12.51
N GLY A 73 -6.20 10.61 11.25
CA GLY A 73 -5.40 11.06 10.10
C GLY A 73 -4.70 9.95 9.32
N GLY A 74 -5.05 8.65 9.54
CA GLY A 74 -4.55 7.52 8.78
C GLY A 74 -5.32 7.29 7.48
N GLY A 75 -4.65 6.73 6.47
CA GLY A 75 -5.25 6.22 5.23
C GLY A 75 -5.44 4.70 5.28
N THR A 76 -6.51 4.20 4.66
CA THR A 76 -6.90 2.79 4.72
C THR A 76 -6.94 2.15 3.34
N GLY A 77 -6.69 0.85 3.27
CA GLY A 77 -6.83 0.07 2.04
C GLY A 77 -7.58 -1.23 2.28
N PHE A 78 -8.27 -1.68 1.24
CA PHE A 78 -9.17 -2.82 1.29
C PHE A 78 -9.09 -3.69 0.05
N SER A 79 -9.28 -5.01 0.24
CA SER A 79 -9.62 -5.92 -0.84
C SER A 79 -11.12 -6.18 -0.84
N LEU A 80 -11.76 -6.04 -2.00
CA LEU A 80 -13.18 -6.35 -2.20
C LEU A 80 -13.43 -7.79 -2.67
N ASP A 81 -12.37 -8.58 -2.85
CA ASP A 81 -12.43 -9.91 -3.49
C ASP A 81 -13.29 -10.92 -2.75
N LYS A 82 -13.37 -10.82 -1.43
CA LYS A 82 -14.13 -11.78 -0.62
C LYS A 82 -15.63 -11.53 -0.64
N LEU A 83 -16.06 -10.33 -1.04
CA LEU A 83 -17.46 -9.99 -1.12
C LEU A 83 -18.13 -10.76 -2.27
N ARG A 84 -19.26 -11.38 -2.00
CA ARG A 84 -20.03 -12.08 -3.02
C ARG A 84 -20.52 -11.12 -4.10
N PRO A 85 -20.59 -11.56 -5.38
CA PRO A 85 -20.96 -10.71 -6.49
C PRO A 85 -22.42 -10.27 -6.43
N THR A 86 -22.72 -9.17 -7.12
CA THR A 86 -24.09 -8.63 -7.26
C THR A 86 -25.05 -9.72 -7.72
N GLY A 87 -26.20 -9.82 -7.03
CA GLY A 87 -27.25 -10.78 -7.33
C GLY A 87 -27.00 -12.20 -6.77
N ASP A 88 -25.86 -12.44 -6.08
CA ASP A 88 -25.65 -13.74 -5.41
C ASP A 88 -26.58 -13.90 -4.20
N ARG A 89 -26.94 -15.14 -3.92
CA ARG A 89 -27.93 -15.50 -2.90
C ARG A 89 -27.43 -15.21 -1.47
N VAL A 90 -28.29 -14.59 -0.69
CA VAL A 90 -28.11 -14.41 0.76
C VAL A 90 -28.91 -15.49 1.48
N ALA A 91 -28.23 -16.49 2.04
CA ALA A 91 -28.88 -17.66 2.64
C ALA A 91 -29.76 -17.31 3.84
N SER A 92 -29.37 -16.32 4.65
CA SER A 92 -30.09 -15.91 5.87
C SER A 92 -31.41 -15.19 5.61
N SER A 93 -31.51 -14.44 4.49
CA SER A 93 -32.73 -13.68 4.15
C SER A 93 -33.54 -14.28 3.00
N GLY A 94 -32.95 -15.27 2.27
CA GLY A 94 -33.55 -15.80 1.03
C GLY A 94 -33.50 -14.84 -0.18
N GLY A 95 -33.00 -13.61 0.01
CA GLY A 95 -32.85 -12.60 -1.03
C GLY A 95 -31.49 -12.67 -1.74
N THR A 96 -31.13 -11.57 -2.42
CA THR A 96 -29.86 -11.40 -3.14
C THR A 96 -29.10 -10.18 -2.66
N THR A 97 -27.77 -10.19 -2.80
CA THR A 97 -26.91 -9.06 -2.41
C THR A 97 -26.85 -7.98 -3.49
N SER A 98 -26.65 -6.74 -3.06
CA SER A 98 -26.33 -5.61 -3.95
C SER A 98 -24.88 -5.60 -4.46
N GLY A 99 -24.01 -6.47 -3.90
CA GLY A 99 -22.64 -6.68 -4.33
C GLY A 99 -21.62 -5.67 -3.80
N PRO A 100 -20.33 -5.87 -4.15
CA PRO A 100 -19.21 -5.13 -3.58
C PRO A 100 -19.25 -3.62 -3.85
N ILE A 101 -19.72 -3.19 -5.02
CA ILE A 101 -19.74 -1.76 -5.39
C ILE A 101 -20.71 -0.95 -4.50
N SER A 102 -21.82 -1.55 -4.09
CA SER A 102 -22.78 -0.92 -3.19
C SER A 102 -22.19 -0.73 -1.79
N PHE A 103 -21.51 -1.74 -1.26
CA PHE A 103 -20.82 -1.60 0.03
C PHE A 103 -19.65 -0.64 -0.06
N TRP A 104 -18.88 -0.65 -1.14
CA TRP A 104 -17.82 0.33 -1.37
C TRP A 104 -18.34 1.77 -1.31
N ARG A 105 -19.56 2.04 -1.80
CA ARG A 105 -20.20 3.36 -1.68
C ARG A 105 -20.39 3.76 -0.21
N VAL A 106 -20.78 2.82 0.66
CA VAL A 106 -20.93 3.11 2.09
C VAL A 106 -19.60 3.55 2.73
N PHE A 107 -18.48 2.89 2.38
CA PHE A 107 -17.15 3.33 2.81
C PHE A 107 -16.82 4.75 2.32
N SER A 108 -17.15 5.06 1.07
CA SER A 108 -16.90 6.38 0.48
C SER A 108 -17.69 7.48 1.21
N GLU A 109 -18.99 7.30 1.40
CA GLU A 109 -19.87 8.24 2.10
C GLU A 109 -19.43 8.41 3.57
N THR A 110 -19.05 7.31 4.23
CA THR A 110 -18.51 7.38 5.61
C THR A 110 -17.24 8.21 5.66
N THR A 111 -16.35 8.03 4.69
CA THR A 111 -15.09 8.79 4.60
C THR A 111 -15.36 10.28 4.39
N ASP A 112 -16.31 10.64 3.53
CA ASP A 112 -16.68 12.03 3.30
C ASP A 112 -17.31 12.68 4.53
N ALA A 113 -18.14 11.93 5.27
CA ALA A 113 -18.74 12.42 6.51
C ALA A 113 -17.70 12.75 7.60
N ILE A 114 -16.59 12.02 7.65
CA ILE A 114 -15.55 12.19 8.69
C ILE A 114 -14.61 13.36 8.40
N GLN A 115 -14.49 13.80 7.15
CA GLN A 115 -13.60 14.92 6.77
C GLN A 115 -13.87 16.20 7.55
N GLN A 116 -15.09 16.45 8.00
CA GLN A 116 -15.48 17.71 8.62
C GLN A 116 -14.79 18.03 9.96
N GLY A 117 -14.07 17.07 10.57
CA GLY A 117 -13.37 17.26 11.83
C GLY A 117 -11.89 16.86 11.83
N ALA A 118 -11.36 16.32 10.73
CA ALA A 118 -10.00 15.81 10.67
C ALA A 118 -9.01 16.82 10.07
N PHE A 119 -7.76 16.82 10.59
CA PHE A 119 -6.66 17.65 10.07
C PHE A 119 -6.18 17.21 8.67
N ARG A 120 -6.53 16.00 8.25
CA ARG A 120 -6.18 15.41 6.95
C ARG A 120 -7.42 14.79 6.33
N ARG A 121 -7.57 14.96 5.03
CA ARG A 121 -8.62 14.31 4.24
C ARG A 121 -8.50 12.79 4.33
N GLY A 122 -9.61 12.08 4.58
CA GLY A 122 -9.66 10.63 4.51
C GLY A 122 -9.34 10.16 3.10
N ALA A 123 -8.49 9.13 2.98
CA ALA A 123 -8.13 8.53 1.71
C ALA A 123 -8.14 7.01 1.83
N ASN A 124 -8.58 6.34 0.78
CA ASN A 124 -8.72 4.89 0.73
C ASN A 124 -8.10 4.31 -0.55
N MET A 125 -7.73 3.02 -0.49
CA MET A 125 -7.46 2.17 -1.63
C MET A 125 -8.53 1.09 -1.70
N GLY A 126 -9.22 0.97 -2.84
CA GLY A 126 -10.08 -0.16 -3.16
C GLY A 126 -9.38 -1.07 -4.16
N MET A 127 -9.28 -2.35 -3.87
CA MET A 127 -8.66 -3.32 -4.76
C MET A 127 -9.61 -4.47 -5.08
N MET A 128 -9.63 -4.89 -6.34
CA MET A 128 -10.42 -6.03 -6.80
C MET A 128 -9.61 -6.90 -7.77
N SER A 129 -9.75 -8.21 -7.64
CA SER A 129 -9.15 -9.15 -8.57
C SER A 129 -9.78 -9.04 -9.96
N VAL A 130 -8.96 -9.14 -11.00
CA VAL A 130 -9.40 -9.22 -12.39
C VAL A 130 -10.32 -10.42 -12.66
N GLU A 131 -10.30 -11.42 -11.76
CA GLU A 131 -11.13 -12.61 -11.80
C GLU A 131 -12.44 -12.49 -11.01
N HIS A 132 -12.73 -11.32 -10.41
CA HIS A 132 -13.99 -11.14 -9.68
C HIS A 132 -15.18 -10.92 -10.66
N PRO A 133 -16.37 -11.52 -10.42
CA PRO A 133 -17.52 -11.36 -11.32
C PRO A 133 -17.96 -9.91 -11.55
N ASP A 134 -17.80 -9.01 -10.57
CA ASP A 134 -18.15 -7.59 -10.70
C ASP A 134 -17.00 -6.72 -11.25
N ILE A 135 -15.95 -7.30 -11.83
CA ILE A 135 -14.77 -6.56 -12.30
C ILE A 135 -15.13 -5.43 -13.29
N LEU A 136 -16.07 -5.65 -14.22
CA LEU A 136 -16.47 -4.61 -15.16
C LEU A 136 -17.10 -3.41 -14.46
N LYS A 137 -17.92 -3.64 -13.43
CA LYS A 137 -18.48 -2.55 -12.62
C LYS A 137 -17.40 -1.79 -11.87
N PHE A 138 -16.43 -2.51 -11.32
CA PHE A 138 -15.29 -1.92 -10.61
C PHE A 138 -14.47 -1.01 -11.53
N LEU A 139 -14.13 -1.49 -12.74
CA LEU A 139 -13.37 -0.72 -13.73
C LEU A 139 -14.08 0.58 -14.14
N HIS A 140 -15.41 0.54 -14.23
CA HIS A 140 -16.20 1.68 -14.68
C HIS A 140 -16.71 2.59 -13.54
N ALA A 141 -16.53 2.19 -12.28
CA ALA A 141 -17.08 2.92 -11.12
C ALA A 141 -16.60 4.37 -11.02
N LYS A 142 -15.36 4.66 -11.45
CA LYS A 142 -14.75 6.00 -11.42
C LYS A 142 -14.73 6.72 -12.78
N GLN A 143 -15.42 6.23 -13.79
CA GLN A 143 -15.62 6.97 -15.04
C GLN A 143 -16.46 8.24 -14.81
N ASN A 144 -17.32 8.24 -13.80
CA ASN A 144 -17.85 9.46 -13.23
C ASN A 144 -16.84 10.04 -12.23
N LEU A 145 -16.12 11.07 -12.62
CA LEU A 145 -15.06 11.70 -11.82
C LEU A 145 -15.54 12.29 -10.48
N LYS A 146 -16.85 12.40 -10.27
CA LYS A 146 -17.46 12.84 -9.01
C LYS A 146 -17.76 11.68 -8.06
N ALA A 147 -17.64 10.43 -8.51
CA ALA A 147 -17.87 9.25 -7.69
C ALA A 147 -16.56 8.77 -7.04
N PHE A 148 -16.64 8.33 -5.79
CA PHE A 148 -15.52 7.74 -5.05
C PHE A 148 -14.25 8.61 -5.04
N THR A 149 -14.39 9.94 -4.88
CA THR A 149 -13.27 10.90 -4.94
C THR A 149 -12.26 10.72 -3.81
N ASN A 150 -12.64 10.02 -2.75
CA ASN A 150 -11.81 9.67 -1.59
C ASN A 150 -11.20 8.24 -1.69
N PHE A 151 -11.32 7.59 -2.86
CA PHE A 151 -10.72 6.31 -3.16
C PHE A 151 -9.77 6.39 -4.35
N ASN A 152 -8.59 5.79 -4.21
CA ASN A 152 -7.80 5.28 -5.33
C ASN A 152 -8.21 3.83 -5.57
N ILE A 153 -8.08 3.35 -6.79
CA ILE A 153 -8.44 1.97 -7.13
C ILE A 153 -7.32 1.25 -7.87
N SER A 154 -7.17 -0.04 -7.61
CA SER A 154 -6.23 -0.89 -8.33
C SER A 154 -6.80 -2.28 -8.63
N VAL A 155 -6.55 -2.76 -9.83
CA VAL A 155 -6.88 -4.14 -10.22
C VAL A 155 -5.76 -5.06 -9.78
N LYS A 156 -6.10 -6.14 -9.10
CA LYS A 156 -5.15 -7.20 -8.77
C LYS A 156 -5.05 -8.20 -9.90
N ILE A 157 -3.83 -8.46 -10.35
CA ILE A 157 -3.50 -9.35 -11.44
C ILE A 157 -2.56 -10.44 -10.93
N THR A 158 -2.87 -11.71 -11.27
CA THR A 158 -2.03 -12.86 -10.96
C THR A 158 -0.97 -13.08 -12.05
N ASP A 159 0.10 -13.81 -11.72
CA ASP A 159 1.13 -14.18 -12.69
C ASP A 159 0.52 -15.04 -13.83
N ASP A 160 -0.36 -15.99 -13.51
CA ASP A 160 -1.06 -16.84 -14.49
C ASP A 160 -1.93 -16.02 -15.47
N TRP A 161 -2.61 -15.00 -14.97
CA TRP A 161 -3.41 -14.11 -15.82
C TRP A 161 -2.54 -13.30 -16.77
N MET A 162 -1.40 -12.76 -16.27
CA MET A 162 -0.42 -12.04 -17.10
C MET A 162 0.23 -12.94 -18.14
N GLU A 163 0.59 -14.17 -17.77
CA GLU A 163 1.08 -15.16 -18.73
C GLU A 163 0.07 -15.43 -19.81
N THR A 164 -1.21 -15.60 -19.44
CA THR A 164 -2.30 -15.77 -20.41
C THR A 164 -2.44 -14.56 -21.34
N LEU A 165 -2.33 -13.33 -20.82
CA LEU A 165 -2.37 -12.12 -21.64
C LEU A 165 -1.24 -12.09 -22.68
N THR A 166 -0.03 -12.45 -22.30
CA THR A 166 1.16 -12.35 -23.14
C THR A 166 1.28 -13.49 -24.15
N THR A 167 0.81 -14.70 -23.81
CA THR A 167 0.91 -15.89 -24.65
C THR A 167 -0.33 -16.15 -25.49
N SER A 168 -1.51 -15.85 -24.97
CA SER A 168 -2.81 -16.16 -25.58
C SER A 168 -3.90 -15.19 -25.14
N GLY A 169 -3.69 -13.90 -25.35
CA GLY A 169 -4.63 -12.85 -24.94
C GLY A 169 -6.07 -13.01 -25.49
N LYS A 170 -6.25 -13.84 -26.53
CA LYS A 170 -7.57 -14.24 -27.08
C LYS A 170 -8.30 -15.27 -26.20
N SER A 171 -7.64 -15.83 -25.17
CA SER A 171 -8.29 -16.71 -24.18
C SER A 171 -9.40 -15.96 -23.47
N LEU A 172 -10.48 -16.68 -23.13
CA LEU A 172 -11.63 -16.09 -22.44
C LEU A 172 -11.25 -15.69 -21.01
N ASN A 173 -11.69 -14.52 -20.59
CA ASN A 173 -11.52 -14.09 -19.21
C ASN A 173 -12.51 -14.83 -18.31
N ILE A 174 -11.99 -15.68 -17.45
CA ILE A 174 -12.80 -16.47 -16.51
C ILE A 174 -12.87 -15.71 -15.19
N VAL A 175 -14.09 -15.43 -14.73
CA VAL A 175 -14.36 -14.87 -13.42
C VAL A 175 -14.92 -15.94 -12.49
N LYS A 176 -14.71 -15.76 -11.18
CA LYS A 176 -14.96 -16.78 -10.17
C LYS A 176 -15.69 -16.19 -8.97
N ASN A 177 -16.84 -16.76 -8.63
CA ASN A 177 -17.54 -16.38 -7.41
C ASN A 177 -16.69 -16.76 -6.17
N PRO A 178 -16.28 -15.79 -5.31
CA PRO A 178 -15.37 -16.07 -4.21
C PRO A 178 -15.96 -17.05 -3.18
N ARG A 179 -17.27 -17.06 -2.98
CA ARG A 179 -17.96 -17.91 -2.02
C ARG A 179 -18.16 -19.34 -2.51
N THR A 180 -18.63 -19.51 -3.75
CA THR A 180 -19.00 -20.82 -4.29
C THR A 180 -17.94 -21.47 -5.15
N GLN A 181 -16.91 -20.70 -5.53
CA GLN A 181 -15.86 -21.10 -6.48
C GLN A 181 -16.38 -21.41 -7.89
N GLN A 182 -17.66 -21.13 -8.14
CA GLN A 182 -18.25 -21.31 -9.46
C GLN A 182 -17.63 -20.33 -10.47
N ARG A 183 -17.28 -20.84 -11.64
CA ARG A 183 -16.65 -20.10 -12.75
C ARG A 183 -17.70 -19.59 -13.72
N TYR A 184 -17.46 -18.41 -14.29
CA TYR A 184 -18.34 -17.76 -15.25
C TYR A 184 -17.54 -17.05 -16.33
N LEU A 185 -18.22 -16.74 -17.44
CA LEU A 185 -17.74 -15.86 -18.52
C LEU A 185 -18.58 -14.59 -18.54
N LEU A 186 -17.93 -13.47 -18.84
CA LEU A 186 -18.56 -12.15 -18.97
C LEU A 186 -19.04 -11.96 -20.42
N PRO A 187 -20.37 -11.85 -20.68
CA PRO A 187 -20.86 -11.58 -22.03
C PRO A 187 -20.47 -10.17 -22.51
N ARG A 188 -20.08 -10.02 -23.79
CA ARG A 188 -19.75 -8.70 -24.38
C ARG A 188 -20.96 -7.76 -24.42
N ARG A 189 -22.16 -8.32 -24.60
CA ARG A 189 -23.42 -7.58 -24.62
C ARG A 189 -24.07 -7.63 -23.23
N ILE A 190 -23.43 -7.01 -22.26
CA ILE A 190 -23.93 -6.92 -20.89
C ILE A 190 -24.07 -5.45 -20.50
N ASP A 191 -25.14 -5.10 -19.79
CA ASP A 191 -25.26 -3.76 -19.22
C ASP A 191 -24.39 -3.66 -17.96
N ILE A 192 -23.25 -2.97 -18.11
CA ILE A 192 -22.23 -2.88 -17.04
C ILE A 192 -22.78 -2.26 -15.76
N ALA A 193 -23.77 -1.37 -15.86
CA ALA A 193 -24.32 -0.70 -14.70
C ALA A 193 -25.20 -1.62 -13.84
N SER A 194 -25.93 -2.55 -14.45
CA SER A 194 -27.00 -3.29 -13.80
C SER A 194 -26.81 -4.80 -13.71
N TYR A 195 -25.84 -5.39 -14.45
CA TYR A 195 -25.72 -6.85 -14.48
C TYR A 195 -25.53 -7.50 -13.10
N THR A 196 -25.95 -8.74 -12.99
CA THR A 196 -25.83 -9.59 -11.82
C THR A 196 -25.09 -10.88 -12.16
N ILE A 197 -24.77 -11.70 -11.17
CA ILE A 197 -24.17 -13.01 -11.39
C ILE A 197 -25.04 -13.92 -12.30
N ASN A 198 -26.36 -13.68 -12.35
CA ASN A 198 -27.30 -14.46 -13.17
C ASN A 198 -27.24 -14.11 -14.65
N ASP A 199 -26.68 -12.94 -15.00
CA ASP A 199 -26.48 -12.50 -16.39
C ASP A 199 -25.17 -13.05 -16.99
N LEU A 200 -24.33 -13.67 -16.15
CA LEU A 200 -23.08 -14.28 -16.55
C LEU A 200 -23.29 -15.71 -17.06
N HIS A 201 -22.48 -16.11 -18.03
CA HIS A 201 -22.52 -17.49 -18.52
C HIS A 201 -21.80 -18.43 -17.57
N LYS A 202 -22.55 -19.30 -16.90
CA LYS A 202 -22.02 -20.29 -15.96
C LYS A 202 -21.28 -21.41 -16.70
N LEU A 203 -20.03 -21.64 -16.31
CA LEU A 203 -19.24 -22.77 -16.81
C LEU A 203 -19.55 -24.04 -16.01
N THR A 204 -20.00 -25.10 -16.70
CA THR A 204 -20.30 -26.40 -16.11
C THR A 204 -19.40 -27.48 -16.74
N GLY A 205 -18.64 -28.20 -15.90
CA GLY A 205 -17.76 -29.29 -16.36
C GLY A 205 -16.67 -28.82 -17.34
N LYS A 206 -16.28 -29.71 -18.26
CA LYS A 206 -15.35 -29.41 -19.38
C LYS A 206 -16.13 -28.92 -20.63
N GLN A 207 -16.83 -27.80 -20.47
CA GLN A 207 -17.58 -27.23 -21.58
C GLN A 207 -16.63 -26.70 -22.65
N VAL A 208 -16.76 -27.23 -23.89
CA VAL A 208 -16.03 -26.75 -25.08
C VAL A 208 -16.96 -25.81 -25.83
N LEU A 209 -16.60 -24.55 -25.94
CA LEU A 209 -17.34 -23.56 -26.73
C LEU A 209 -16.83 -23.57 -28.17
N THR A 210 -17.74 -23.42 -29.13
CA THR A 210 -17.37 -23.15 -30.53
C THR A 210 -16.75 -21.76 -30.64
N SER A 211 -15.99 -21.49 -31.71
CA SER A 211 -15.37 -20.16 -31.91
C SER A 211 -16.41 -19.03 -31.96
N ALA A 212 -17.58 -19.28 -32.54
CA ALA A 212 -18.70 -18.33 -32.60
C ALA A 212 -19.28 -18.03 -31.20
N GLN A 213 -19.41 -19.04 -30.36
CA GLN A 213 -19.84 -18.88 -28.97
C GLN A 213 -18.79 -18.14 -28.14
N ALA A 214 -17.51 -18.50 -28.30
CA ALA A 214 -16.40 -17.84 -27.60
C ALA A 214 -16.33 -16.34 -27.91
N GLY A 215 -16.60 -15.94 -29.17
CA GLY A 215 -16.61 -14.55 -29.60
C GLY A 215 -17.66 -13.66 -28.89
N GLN A 216 -18.62 -14.25 -28.18
CA GLN A 216 -19.64 -13.51 -27.42
C GLN A 216 -19.16 -13.06 -26.01
N PHE A 217 -18.00 -13.49 -25.59
CA PHE A 217 -17.49 -13.23 -24.24
C PHE A 217 -16.21 -12.38 -24.25
N TYR A 218 -15.96 -11.70 -23.14
CA TYR A 218 -14.71 -10.95 -22.93
C TYR A 218 -13.52 -11.91 -22.91
N THR A 219 -12.47 -11.54 -23.64
CA THR A 219 -11.15 -12.18 -23.55
C THR A 219 -10.28 -11.48 -22.52
N VAL A 220 -9.16 -12.09 -22.19
CA VAL A 220 -8.13 -11.49 -21.33
C VAL A 220 -7.63 -10.16 -21.92
N SER A 221 -7.40 -10.09 -23.24
CA SER A 221 -7.04 -8.84 -23.93
C SER A 221 -8.13 -7.77 -23.83
N ASP A 222 -9.42 -8.13 -23.95
CA ASP A 222 -10.49 -7.13 -23.82
C ASP A 222 -10.54 -6.50 -22.44
N ILE A 223 -10.32 -7.30 -21.40
CA ILE A 223 -10.25 -6.79 -20.02
C ILE A 223 -9.04 -5.89 -19.85
N TRP A 224 -7.88 -6.28 -20.38
CA TRP A 224 -6.66 -5.47 -20.33
C TRP A 224 -6.85 -4.12 -21.06
N GLU A 225 -7.41 -4.13 -22.26
CA GLU A 225 -7.74 -2.90 -22.99
C GLU A 225 -8.74 -2.02 -22.24
N THR A 226 -9.71 -2.63 -21.53
CA THR A 226 -10.65 -1.88 -20.70
C THR A 226 -9.93 -1.20 -19.53
N ILE A 227 -9.00 -1.88 -18.85
CA ILE A 227 -8.15 -1.31 -17.80
C ILE A 227 -7.37 -0.11 -18.35
N ILE A 228 -6.69 -0.29 -19.51
CA ILE A 228 -5.91 0.79 -20.13
C ILE A 228 -6.80 1.98 -20.50
N LYS A 229 -7.96 1.75 -21.12
CA LYS A 229 -8.89 2.83 -21.51
C LYS A 229 -9.40 3.60 -20.30
N CYS A 230 -9.77 2.90 -19.22
CA CYS A 230 -10.22 3.53 -17.99
C CYS A 230 -9.08 4.37 -17.37
N ALA A 231 -7.88 3.82 -17.28
CA ALA A 231 -6.71 4.52 -16.75
C ALA A 231 -6.33 5.76 -17.60
N ALA A 232 -6.39 5.66 -18.94
CA ALA A 232 -6.13 6.78 -19.83
C ALA A 232 -7.15 7.92 -19.66
N ASN A 233 -8.42 7.58 -19.38
CA ASN A 233 -9.49 8.57 -19.25
C ASN A 233 -9.52 9.28 -17.88
N SER A 234 -9.17 8.58 -16.81
CA SER A 234 -9.37 9.08 -15.44
C SER A 234 -8.13 9.00 -14.54
N GLY A 235 -7.02 8.45 -15.03
CA GLY A 235 -5.84 8.13 -14.22
C GLY A 235 -5.97 6.84 -13.40
N GLU A 236 -7.12 6.15 -13.48
CA GLU A 236 -7.42 4.95 -12.70
C GLU A 236 -8.20 3.90 -13.54
N PRO A 237 -8.04 2.61 -13.21
CA PRO A 237 -7.36 2.01 -12.08
C PRO A 237 -5.84 1.91 -12.26
N GLY A 238 -5.12 1.80 -11.14
CA GLY A 238 -3.78 1.23 -11.11
C GLY A 238 -3.83 -0.29 -11.26
N VAL A 239 -2.65 -0.93 -11.33
CA VAL A 239 -2.46 -2.38 -11.40
C VAL A 239 -1.55 -2.84 -10.27
N ALA A 240 -1.93 -3.92 -9.60
CA ALA A 240 -1.13 -4.58 -8.57
C ALA A 240 -0.87 -6.04 -8.93
N PHE A 241 0.39 -6.40 -9.14
CA PHE A 241 0.83 -7.77 -9.42
C PHE A 241 0.90 -8.56 -8.11
N ILE A 242 -0.25 -9.12 -7.72
CA ILE A 242 -0.46 -9.61 -6.35
C ILE A 242 0.43 -10.80 -5.99
N ASP A 243 0.78 -11.65 -6.93
CA ASP A 243 1.68 -12.77 -6.67
C ASP A 243 3.13 -12.31 -6.50
N ARG A 244 3.55 -11.28 -7.27
CA ARG A 244 4.84 -10.60 -7.08
C ARG A 244 4.95 -9.98 -5.70
N ILE A 245 3.91 -9.27 -5.27
CA ILE A 245 3.82 -8.67 -3.94
C ILE A 245 3.94 -9.75 -2.86
N ASN A 246 3.23 -10.87 -3.01
CA ASN A 246 3.25 -11.95 -2.02
C ASN A 246 4.55 -12.77 -2.03
N ARG A 247 5.28 -12.85 -3.13
CA ARG A 247 6.61 -13.46 -3.17
C ARG A 247 7.60 -12.75 -2.23
N ASP A 248 7.47 -11.42 -2.11
CA ASP A 248 8.31 -10.62 -1.24
C ASP A 248 7.69 -10.33 0.14
N ASN A 249 6.56 -10.98 0.47
CA ASN A 249 5.93 -10.86 1.79
C ASN A 249 6.91 -11.36 2.88
N PRO A 250 7.31 -10.49 3.82
CA PRO A 250 8.31 -10.90 4.83
C PRO A 250 7.77 -11.88 5.87
N THR A 251 6.45 -12.02 6.02
CA THR A 251 5.80 -12.88 7.02
C THR A 251 4.66 -13.69 6.41
N PRO A 252 4.94 -14.58 5.42
CA PRO A 252 3.91 -15.31 4.67
C PRO A 252 3.10 -16.28 5.53
N SER A 253 3.66 -16.78 6.63
CA SER A 253 2.97 -17.62 7.61
C SER A 253 1.83 -16.91 8.36
N LEU A 254 1.85 -15.57 8.42
CA LEU A 254 0.80 -14.77 9.07
C LEU A 254 -0.36 -14.45 8.13
N GLY A 255 -0.24 -14.72 6.84
CA GLY A 255 -1.27 -14.52 5.83
C GLY A 255 -0.74 -13.98 4.50
N ARG A 256 -1.65 -13.81 3.54
CA ARG A 256 -1.38 -13.19 2.25
C ARG A 256 -1.66 -11.69 2.30
N ILE A 257 -0.85 -10.94 1.59
CA ILE A 257 -1.11 -9.52 1.31
C ILE A 257 -2.23 -9.45 0.27
N GLU A 258 -3.32 -8.77 0.61
CA GLU A 258 -4.51 -8.65 -0.24
C GLU A 258 -4.75 -7.23 -0.73
N ALA A 259 -4.14 -6.22 -0.08
CA ALA A 259 -4.30 -4.81 -0.42
C ALA A 259 -3.06 -3.99 -0.06
N THR A 260 -3.10 -2.73 -0.49
CA THR A 260 -2.11 -1.70 -0.15
C THR A 260 -2.78 -0.54 0.58
N ASN A 261 -1.98 0.39 1.11
CA ASN A 261 -2.44 1.71 1.56
C ASN A 261 -2.96 2.57 0.38
N PRO A 262 -3.53 3.77 0.61
CA PRO A 262 -4.14 4.60 -0.44
C PRO A 262 -3.25 4.93 -1.64
N CYS A 263 -1.96 5.15 -1.42
CA CYS A 263 -1.02 5.52 -2.49
C CYS A 263 -0.33 4.32 -3.15
N GLY A 264 -0.52 3.10 -2.63
CA GLY A 264 0.00 1.87 -3.22
C GLY A 264 1.42 1.47 -2.81
N GLU A 265 2.15 2.33 -2.08
CA GLU A 265 3.55 2.11 -1.72
C GLU A 265 3.77 1.09 -0.59
N GLN A 266 2.72 0.73 0.15
CA GLN A 266 2.80 -0.21 1.28
C GLN A 266 1.83 -1.38 1.11
N PRO A 267 2.26 -2.48 0.50
CA PRO A 267 1.56 -3.75 0.58
C PRO A 267 1.60 -4.30 2.00
N LEU A 268 0.43 -4.51 2.59
CA LEU A 268 0.28 -4.88 3.99
C LEU A 268 -0.66 -6.08 4.15
N LEU A 269 -0.44 -6.87 5.20
CA LEU A 269 -1.41 -7.84 5.67
C LEU A 269 -2.63 -7.12 6.28
N ALA A 270 -3.75 -7.82 6.37
CA ALA A 270 -4.90 -7.34 7.11
C ALA A 270 -4.51 -6.93 8.54
N PHE A 271 -4.98 -5.77 8.99
CA PHE A 271 -4.64 -5.14 10.27
C PHE A 271 -3.18 -4.68 10.43
N GLU A 272 -2.35 -4.75 9.42
CA GLU A 272 -1.04 -4.12 9.50
C GLU A 272 -1.10 -2.60 9.34
N ALA A 273 -0.11 -1.95 9.93
CA ALA A 273 0.16 -0.54 9.75
C ALA A 273 1.65 -0.32 9.48
N CYS A 274 1.96 0.77 8.77
CA CYS A 274 3.33 1.16 8.52
C CYS A 274 3.58 2.63 8.89
N THR A 275 4.74 2.88 9.47
CA THR A 275 5.24 4.22 9.78
C THR A 275 6.27 4.64 8.75
N LEU A 276 6.05 5.77 8.11
CA LEU A 276 6.85 6.26 7.00
C LEU A 276 7.69 7.47 7.39
N GLY A 277 8.75 7.69 6.64
CA GLY A 277 9.54 8.92 6.68
C GLY A 277 10.50 8.97 5.51
N SER A 278 10.88 10.17 5.09
CA SER A 278 11.70 10.34 3.88
C SER A 278 12.88 11.28 4.12
N ILE A 279 13.99 10.94 3.48
CA ILE A 279 15.25 11.69 3.51
C ILE A 279 15.25 12.67 2.31
N ASP A 280 15.52 13.95 2.58
CA ASP A 280 15.73 14.94 1.54
C ASP A 280 17.15 14.78 0.94
N LEU A 281 17.22 14.23 -0.25
CA LEU A 281 18.47 13.88 -0.92
C LEU A 281 19.30 15.10 -1.31
N ALA A 282 18.67 16.23 -1.62
CA ALA A 282 19.36 17.46 -1.98
C ALA A 282 20.29 17.99 -0.87
N LYS A 283 19.96 17.66 0.40
CA LYS A 283 20.80 18.03 1.58
C LYS A 283 22.10 17.24 1.69
N PHE A 284 22.34 16.27 0.80
CA PHE A 284 23.54 15.44 0.79
C PHE A 284 24.39 15.62 -0.48
N VAL A 285 24.09 16.62 -1.29
CA VAL A 285 24.97 17.05 -2.37
C VAL A 285 25.98 18.05 -1.81
N ALA A 286 27.24 17.69 -1.85
CA ALA A 286 28.36 18.52 -1.44
C ALA A 286 29.08 19.10 -2.66
N PHE A 287 29.62 20.29 -2.51
CA PHE A 287 30.42 20.95 -3.54
C PHE A 287 31.87 21.03 -3.07
N THR A 288 32.79 20.43 -3.82
CA THR A 288 34.23 20.50 -3.58
C THR A 288 34.94 20.90 -4.88
N ASP A 289 35.69 21.96 -4.87
CA ASP A 289 36.42 22.48 -6.04
C ASP A 289 35.51 22.69 -7.28
N GLY A 290 34.27 23.13 -7.05
CA GLY A 290 33.29 23.39 -8.11
C GLY A 290 32.63 22.14 -8.68
N LYS A 291 32.92 20.96 -8.16
CA LYS A 291 32.27 19.69 -8.51
C LYS A 291 31.24 19.29 -7.44
N ALA A 292 30.06 18.93 -7.90
CA ALA A 292 29.00 18.38 -7.03
C ALA A 292 29.16 16.86 -6.93
N ASP A 293 29.08 16.32 -5.71
CA ASP A 293 29.06 14.89 -5.45
C ASP A 293 28.23 14.57 -4.21
N MET A 294 27.84 13.31 -4.05
CA MET A 294 27.08 12.85 -2.88
C MET A 294 27.96 12.69 -1.65
N ASP A 295 27.53 13.26 -0.54
CA ASP A 295 28.08 12.97 0.79
C ASP A 295 27.50 11.63 1.34
N TRP A 296 27.99 10.53 0.79
CA TRP A 296 27.61 9.18 1.19
C TRP A 296 27.76 8.88 2.67
N PRO A 297 28.85 9.33 3.36
CA PRO A 297 28.99 9.16 4.81
C PRO A 297 27.91 9.86 5.63
N ALA A 298 27.56 11.10 5.29
CA ALA A 298 26.48 11.82 5.94
C ALA A 298 25.11 11.18 5.68
N LEU A 299 24.86 10.72 4.46
CA LEU A 299 23.66 9.98 4.09
C LEU A 299 23.55 8.69 4.92
N ALA A 300 24.61 7.87 5.00
CA ALA A 300 24.61 6.64 5.80
C ALA A 300 24.29 6.88 7.27
N LYS A 301 24.85 7.93 7.87
CA LYS A 301 24.57 8.33 9.25
C LYS A 301 23.10 8.71 9.44
N THR A 302 22.55 9.44 8.47
CA THR A 302 21.14 9.87 8.49
C THR A 302 20.20 8.68 8.32
N VAL A 303 20.46 7.75 7.41
CA VAL A 303 19.71 6.50 7.26
C VAL A 303 19.63 5.74 8.59
N LYS A 304 20.76 5.57 9.27
CA LYS A 304 20.83 4.88 10.56
C LYS A 304 19.97 5.56 11.64
N LEU A 305 20.01 6.89 11.70
CA LEU A 305 19.18 7.66 12.65
C LEU A 305 17.69 7.57 12.30
N ALA A 306 17.35 7.66 11.03
CA ALA A 306 15.97 7.57 10.53
C ALA A 306 15.33 6.20 10.81
N VAL A 307 16.03 5.09 10.56
CA VAL A 307 15.56 3.73 10.90
C VAL A 307 15.26 3.63 12.39
N ARG A 308 16.16 4.09 13.25
CA ARG A 308 15.93 4.09 14.71
C ARG A 308 14.78 4.97 15.13
N PHE A 309 14.62 6.14 14.50
CA PHE A 309 13.51 7.05 14.75
C PHE A 309 12.16 6.38 14.42
N LEU A 310 12.06 5.78 13.23
CA LEU A 310 10.84 5.10 12.77
C LEU A 310 10.53 3.86 13.63
N ASP A 311 11.53 3.06 14.01
CA ASP A 311 11.33 1.95 14.94
C ASP A 311 10.80 2.40 16.30
N ASN A 312 11.28 3.54 16.82
CA ASN A 312 10.80 4.12 18.08
C ASN A 312 9.35 4.60 17.99
N ILE A 313 8.91 5.12 16.84
CA ILE A 313 7.52 5.55 16.62
C ILE A 313 6.54 4.40 16.84
N ILE A 314 6.87 3.20 16.39
CA ILE A 314 5.99 2.01 16.56
C ILE A 314 5.67 1.76 18.04
N ASP A 315 6.61 2.00 18.92
CA ASP A 315 6.45 1.77 20.36
C ASP A 315 5.59 2.81 21.08
N VAL A 316 5.49 4.02 20.51
CA VAL A 316 4.76 5.15 21.11
C VAL A 316 3.50 5.52 20.35
N CYS A 317 3.25 4.86 19.22
CA CYS A 317 2.06 5.07 18.42
C CYS A 317 0.82 4.50 19.12
N ASN A 318 -0.21 5.32 19.24
CA ASN A 318 -1.50 4.91 19.76
C ASN A 318 -2.42 4.47 18.60
N TYR A 319 -2.41 3.18 18.29
CA TYR A 319 -3.25 2.63 17.21
C TYR A 319 -4.71 2.53 17.68
N PRO A 320 -5.69 3.03 16.89
CA PRO A 320 -7.09 3.04 17.31
C PRO A 320 -7.78 1.66 17.22
N VAL A 321 -7.17 0.69 16.53
CA VAL A 321 -7.69 -0.67 16.35
C VAL A 321 -6.78 -1.66 17.05
N ARG A 322 -7.36 -2.52 17.92
CA ARG A 322 -6.60 -3.46 18.75
C ARG A 322 -5.78 -4.48 17.95
N ASP A 323 -6.36 -5.03 16.89
CA ASP A 323 -5.64 -5.99 16.03
C ASP A 323 -4.46 -5.36 15.31
N THR A 324 -4.57 -4.06 14.96
CA THR A 324 -3.46 -3.31 14.40
C THR A 324 -2.31 -3.16 15.39
N VAL A 325 -2.57 -2.95 16.68
CA VAL A 325 -1.51 -2.92 17.71
C VAL A 325 -0.68 -4.20 17.66
N ARG A 326 -1.36 -5.36 17.65
CA ARG A 326 -0.71 -6.68 17.67
C ARG A 326 0.20 -6.88 16.45
N LEU A 327 -0.29 -6.58 15.24
CA LEU A 327 0.48 -6.81 14.02
C LEU A 327 1.54 -5.73 13.77
N ALA A 328 1.24 -4.46 14.04
CA ALA A 328 2.22 -3.38 13.91
C ALA A 328 3.42 -3.60 14.83
N GLN A 329 3.19 -3.96 16.09
CA GLN A 329 4.26 -4.27 17.04
C GLN A 329 4.90 -5.63 16.78
N GLY A 330 4.14 -6.60 16.24
CA GLY A 330 4.61 -7.94 15.90
C GLY A 330 5.59 -7.96 14.73
N ASN A 331 5.28 -7.22 13.67
CA ASN A 331 6.07 -7.16 12.44
C ASN A 331 7.00 -5.95 12.36
N ARG A 332 6.72 -4.89 13.09
CA ARG A 332 7.53 -3.66 13.16
C ARG A 332 7.90 -3.11 11.78
N LYS A 333 6.98 -3.11 10.82
CA LYS A 333 7.20 -2.57 9.48
C LYS A 333 7.42 -1.06 9.54
N ILE A 334 8.48 -0.58 8.91
CA ILE A 334 8.77 0.82 8.64
C ILE A 334 8.97 1.03 7.15
N GLY A 335 8.78 2.25 6.68
CA GLY A 335 9.01 2.62 5.30
C GLY A 335 9.88 3.87 5.23
N LEU A 336 11.21 3.67 5.27
CA LEU A 336 12.16 4.74 5.00
C LEU A 336 12.28 4.96 3.50
N GLY A 337 11.97 6.18 3.06
CA GLY A 337 12.04 6.58 1.67
C GLY A 337 12.89 7.83 1.46
N VAL A 338 12.71 8.42 0.29
CA VAL A 338 13.42 9.61 -0.17
C VAL A 338 12.44 10.68 -0.66
N MET A 339 12.88 11.92 -0.67
CA MET A 339 12.30 13.08 -1.34
C MET A 339 13.44 13.95 -1.84
N GLY A 340 13.16 14.93 -2.69
CA GLY A 340 14.21 15.78 -3.27
C GLY A 340 15.11 15.05 -4.27
N PHE A 341 14.61 13.99 -4.92
CA PHE A 341 15.40 13.22 -5.89
C PHE A 341 15.68 14.04 -7.15
N ALA A 342 14.67 14.72 -7.73
CA ALA A 342 14.87 15.58 -8.87
C ALA A 342 15.79 16.75 -8.54
N ASP A 343 15.64 17.37 -7.36
CA ASP A 343 16.56 18.43 -6.89
C ASP A 343 18.00 17.92 -6.77
N CYS A 344 18.19 16.72 -6.24
CA CYS A 344 19.50 16.07 -6.16
C CYS A 344 20.12 15.87 -7.53
N LEU A 345 19.37 15.33 -8.50
CA LEU A 345 19.81 15.17 -9.88
C LEU A 345 20.18 16.51 -10.53
N PHE A 346 19.36 17.54 -10.29
CA PHE A 346 19.64 18.90 -10.79
C PHE A 346 20.95 19.45 -10.25
N LEU A 347 21.20 19.33 -8.95
CA LEU A 347 22.44 19.75 -8.31
C LEU A 347 23.67 18.98 -8.84
N LEU A 348 23.50 17.68 -9.11
CA LEU A 348 24.54 16.82 -9.70
C LEU A 348 24.69 17.01 -11.22
N LYS A 349 23.84 17.83 -11.87
CA LYS A 349 23.78 18.04 -13.32
C LYS A 349 23.50 16.76 -14.11
N ILE A 350 22.67 15.89 -13.57
CA ILE A 350 22.21 14.66 -14.21
C ILE A 350 20.80 14.89 -14.76
N PRO A 351 20.56 14.75 -16.07
CA PRO A 351 19.22 14.85 -16.63
C PRO A 351 18.31 13.74 -16.07
N TYR A 352 17.09 14.09 -15.67
CA TYR A 352 16.15 13.17 -15.02
C TYR A 352 15.78 11.97 -15.91
N ASP A 353 15.50 12.22 -17.18
CA ASP A 353 15.08 11.23 -18.19
C ASP A 353 16.26 10.53 -18.90
N SER A 354 17.44 10.54 -18.30
CA SER A 354 18.65 9.95 -18.86
C SER A 354 18.95 8.56 -18.27
N GLN A 355 19.71 7.76 -19.01
CA GLN A 355 20.25 6.50 -18.52
C GLN A 355 21.09 6.69 -17.24
N GLN A 356 21.85 7.80 -17.17
CA GLN A 356 22.64 8.16 -15.99
C GLN A 356 21.73 8.43 -14.76
N GLY A 357 20.56 9.06 -14.95
CA GLY A 357 19.57 9.28 -13.90
C GLY A 357 19.02 7.96 -13.34
N ILE A 358 18.72 7.00 -14.22
CA ILE A 358 18.25 5.67 -13.84
C ILE A 358 19.32 4.90 -13.06
N GLU A 359 20.56 4.91 -13.53
CA GLU A 359 21.70 4.24 -12.88
C GLU A 359 22.03 4.87 -11.52
N PHE A 360 21.97 6.20 -11.44
CA PHE A 360 22.14 6.92 -10.17
C PHE A 360 21.03 6.54 -9.17
N GLY A 361 19.77 6.53 -9.61
CA GLY A 361 18.64 6.11 -8.76
C GLY A 361 18.79 4.69 -8.24
N SER A 362 19.23 3.76 -9.08
CA SER A 362 19.50 2.37 -8.70
C SER A 362 20.62 2.30 -7.65
N THR A 363 21.75 2.93 -7.89
CA THR A 363 22.91 2.99 -6.99
C THR A 363 22.54 3.60 -5.62
N LEU A 364 21.80 4.71 -5.67
CA LEU A 364 21.35 5.40 -4.47
C LEU A 364 20.44 4.54 -3.61
N MET A 365 19.44 3.90 -4.23
CA MET A 365 18.49 3.08 -3.47
C MET A 365 19.11 1.77 -2.99
N GLU A 366 20.06 1.18 -3.73
CA GLU A 366 20.85 0.06 -3.25
C GLU A 366 21.65 0.44 -1.99
N PHE A 367 22.32 1.61 -2.02
CA PHE A 367 23.06 2.13 -0.87
C PHE A 367 22.14 2.33 0.34
N ILE A 368 21.00 3.01 0.16
CA ILE A 368 20.04 3.27 1.24
C ILE A 368 19.49 1.94 1.80
N ASN A 369 19.09 1.00 0.95
CA ASN A 369 18.60 -0.31 1.36
C ASN A 369 19.64 -1.08 2.20
N LYS A 370 20.90 -1.08 1.75
CA LYS A 370 22.01 -1.71 2.47
C LYS A 370 22.19 -1.08 3.84
N LYS A 371 22.28 0.26 3.92
CA LYS A 371 22.49 0.98 5.19
C LYS A 371 21.29 0.89 6.13
N ALA A 372 20.09 0.88 5.62
CA ALA A 372 18.88 0.69 6.42
C ALA A 372 18.78 -0.72 6.99
N ARG A 373 19.19 -1.74 6.23
CA ARG A 373 19.25 -3.13 6.68
C ARG A 373 20.32 -3.31 7.76
N GLU A 374 21.52 -2.74 7.57
CA GLU A 374 22.59 -2.72 8.58
C GLU A 374 22.07 -2.11 9.89
N ALA A 375 21.39 -0.96 9.82
CA ALA A 375 20.81 -0.28 10.98
C ALA A 375 19.73 -1.12 11.68
N SER A 376 18.84 -1.77 10.93
CA SER A 376 17.83 -2.67 11.48
C SER A 376 18.45 -3.90 12.15
N THR A 377 19.55 -4.44 11.60
CA THR A 377 20.32 -5.54 12.21
C THR A 377 20.97 -5.09 13.51
N GLU A 378 21.58 -3.91 13.58
CA GLU A 378 22.16 -3.37 14.81
C GLU A 378 21.09 -3.16 15.89
N LEU A 379 19.88 -2.70 15.48
CA LEU A 379 18.75 -2.60 16.40
C LEU A 379 18.29 -3.96 16.90
N ALA A 380 18.25 -4.98 16.03
CA ALA A 380 17.92 -6.33 16.43
C ALA A 380 18.93 -6.93 17.43
N ASN A 381 20.22 -6.63 17.27
CA ASN A 381 21.27 -7.07 18.20
C ASN A 381 21.11 -6.43 19.60
N SER A 382 20.67 -5.18 19.64
CA SER A 382 20.53 -4.43 20.91
C SER A 382 19.13 -4.52 21.57
N ARG A 383 18.08 -4.82 20.80
CA ARG A 383 16.68 -4.78 21.25
C ARG A 383 15.91 -6.07 21.00
N GLY A 384 16.54 -7.05 20.39
CA GLY A 384 15.89 -8.23 19.82
C GLY A 384 15.33 -7.99 18.42
N PRO A 385 15.13 -9.04 17.61
CA PRO A 385 14.45 -8.96 16.33
C PRO A 385 12.99 -8.55 16.52
N PHE A 386 12.24 -8.32 15.42
CA PHE A 386 10.80 -8.12 15.52
C PHE A 386 10.11 -9.40 16.08
N PRO A 387 9.03 -9.29 16.88
CA PRO A 387 8.44 -10.43 17.59
C PRO A 387 8.08 -11.61 16.70
N ASN A 388 7.54 -11.37 15.50
CA ASN A 388 7.16 -12.43 14.55
C ASN A 388 8.33 -12.90 13.66
N TRP A 389 9.58 -12.59 14.02
CA TRP A 389 10.74 -12.94 13.21
C TRP A 389 10.89 -14.46 12.99
N ASN A 390 10.51 -15.26 13.99
CA ASN A 390 10.60 -16.73 13.90
C ASN A 390 9.79 -17.30 12.73
N ASP A 391 8.69 -16.64 12.35
CA ASP A 391 7.75 -17.07 11.33
C ASP A 391 7.92 -16.28 10.01
N SER A 392 9.11 -15.70 9.79
CA SER A 392 9.39 -14.82 8.66
C SER A 392 10.46 -15.40 7.72
N ILE A 393 10.46 -14.91 6.47
CA ILE A 393 11.52 -15.22 5.50
C ILE A 393 12.90 -14.74 5.97
N TRP A 394 12.97 -13.78 6.88
CA TRP A 394 14.23 -13.31 7.46
C TRP A 394 14.93 -14.38 8.26
N ARG A 395 14.19 -15.28 8.90
CA ARG A 395 14.75 -16.45 9.58
C ARG A 395 14.93 -17.62 8.63
N THR A 396 13.88 -17.97 7.88
CA THR A 396 13.81 -19.23 7.13
C THR A 396 14.66 -19.25 5.86
N GLU A 397 14.76 -18.09 5.19
CA GLU A 397 15.43 -17.99 3.88
C GLU A 397 16.68 -17.12 3.93
N ARG A 398 16.62 -15.96 4.62
CA ARG A 398 17.71 -14.98 4.65
C ARG A 398 18.69 -15.18 5.80
N HIS A 399 18.32 -15.95 6.80
CA HIS A 399 19.11 -16.24 8.01
C HIS A 399 19.69 -14.98 8.69
N GLN A 400 18.94 -13.88 8.63
CA GLN A 400 19.36 -12.57 9.13
C GLN A 400 18.41 -12.04 10.22
N LYS A 401 18.98 -11.66 11.37
CA LYS A 401 18.21 -10.98 12.43
C LYS A 401 18.05 -9.50 12.07
N VAL A 402 16.81 -9.07 11.93
CA VAL A 402 16.46 -7.66 11.70
C VAL A 402 15.37 -7.21 12.71
N ARG A 403 15.35 -5.93 13.01
CA ARG A 403 14.38 -5.34 13.92
C ARG A 403 13.04 -5.05 13.27
N ASN A 404 13.01 -4.93 11.95
CA ASN A 404 11.86 -4.49 11.18
C ASN A 404 11.62 -5.48 10.02
N ALA A 405 10.41 -6.00 9.88
CA ALA A 405 10.07 -6.96 8.83
C ALA A 405 10.15 -6.36 7.42
N SER A 406 9.79 -5.06 7.27
CA SER A 406 10.01 -4.23 6.09
C SER A 406 10.68 -2.92 6.52
N ILE A 407 11.56 -2.35 5.70
CA ILE A 407 12.43 -1.25 6.12
C ILE A 407 12.30 -0.02 5.21
N THR A 408 12.28 -0.20 3.90
CA THR A 408 12.28 0.89 2.92
C THR A 408 11.01 0.90 2.06
N CYS A 409 10.64 2.08 1.58
CA CYS A 409 9.61 2.27 0.56
C CYS A 409 9.82 3.61 -0.15
N VAL A 410 9.14 3.81 -1.27
CA VAL A 410 9.10 5.11 -1.95
C VAL A 410 7.70 5.67 -1.80
N ALA A 411 7.54 6.64 -0.90
CA ALA A 411 6.27 7.30 -0.63
C ALA A 411 6.15 8.61 -1.43
N PRO A 412 4.91 9.10 -1.70
CA PRO A 412 4.70 10.33 -2.46
C PRO A 412 5.25 11.60 -1.79
N THR A 413 5.33 11.64 -0.47
CA THR A 413 5.88 12.74 0.35
C THR A 413 5.22 14.12 0.18
N GLY A 414 4.00 14.22 -0.38
CA GLY A 414 3.38 15.47 -0.80
C GLY A 414 3.43 16.61 0.23
N THR A 415 3.10 16.36 1.50
CA THR A 415 3.13 17.39 2.55
C THR A 415 4.54 17.65 3.09
N ILE A 416 5.32 16.58 3.32
CA ILE A 416 6.63 16.71 3.96
C ILE A 416 7.68 17.30 3.01
N SER A 417 7.55 17.10 1.70
CA SER A 417 8.41 17.74 0.70
C SER A 417 8.18 19.25 0.64
N ILE A 418 6.92 19.71 0.76
CA ILE A 418 6.60 21.14 0.87
C ILE A 418 7.24 21.74 2.12
N ILE A 419 7.17 21.07 3.27
CA ILE A 419 7.82 21.51 4.52
C ILE A 419 9.34 21.59 4.36
N ALA A 420 9.94 20.59 3.69
CA ALA A 420 11.38 20.53 3.46
C ALA A 420 11.85 21.45 2.33
N ASN A 421 10.92 22.01 1.54
CA ASN A 421 11.17 22.80 0.33
C ASN A 421 12.02 22.04 -0.70
N CYS A 422 11.57 20.84 -1.07
CA CYS A 422 12.20 19.97 -2.05
C CYS A 422 11.15 19.26 -2.92
N SER A 423 11.59 18.62 -4.01
CA SER A 423 10.74 17.82 -4.88
C SER A 423 10.16 16.59 -4.16
N SER A 424 8.97 16.14 -4.57
CA SER A 424 8.24 15.04 -3.94
C SER A 424 8.82 13.69 -4.35
N GLY A 425 9.03 12.79 -3.39
CA GLY A 425 9.45 11.41 -3.65
C GLY A 425 10.64 11.31 -4.60
N ILE A 426 10.40 10.66 -5.72
CA ILE A 426 11.36 10.53 -6.83
C ILE A 426 10.96 11.34 -8.07
N GLU A 427 10.00 12.26 -7.92
CA GLU A 427 9.52 13.15 -8.98
C GLU A 427 10.43 14.36 -9.17
#